data_1ea63ee60b5c06b46360b296fa23cb1c
#
_entry.id   1ea63ee60b5c06b46360b296fa23cb1c
#
_cell.length_a   1.000
_cell.length_b   1.000
_cell.length_c   1.000
_cell.angle_alpha   90.00
_cell.angle_beta   90.00
_cell.angle_gamma   90.00
#
_symmetry.space_group_name_H-M   'P 1'
#
loop_
_entity.id
_entity.type
_entity.pdbx_description
1 polymer ?
#
loop_
_entity_poly.entity_id
_entity_poly.type
_entity_poly.pdbx_seq_one_letter_code
_entity_poly.pdbx_strand_id
1 'polypeptide(L)'
;MAGCAARAPPGSEARLSLATFLLGASVLALPLLTRAGLQGRTGLALYVAGLNALLLLLYRPPRYQIAIRACFLGFVFGCGVLLSFSQSSWNHFGWYVCSLSLFHYSEYLVTAVNNPKSLSLDSFLLNHSLEYTVAALSSWIEFTLENIFWPELKQITWVSATGLLMVVFGECLRKAAMFTAGSNFNHVVQNEKSDTHTLVTSGVYAWFRHPSYVGWFYWSIGTQVPQQERRCRPLSLSRLHEVSSFCDVVQPHLWRRLRPDRVALLPRPNGGRGDLPDPLFRRGVPGV
;
A
#
# COMPACT_ATOMS: atom_id res chain seq x y z
N MET A 1 22.61 32.29 -3.80
CA MET A 1 22.06 31.95 -5.13
C MET A 1 21.67 30.48 -5.11
N ALA A 2 20.41 30.19 -4.78
CA ALA A 2 19.87 28.84 -4.81
C ALA A 2 19.63 28.48 -6.28
N GLY A 3 20.44 27.54 -6.79
CA GLY A 3 20.30 27.04 -8.14
C GLY A 3 18.93 26.45 -8.37
N CYS A 4 18.16 27.02 -9.27
CA CYS A 4 16.89 26.51 -9.76
C CYS A 4 17.16 25.15 -10.41
N ALA A 5 17.03 24.07 -9.66
CA ALA A 5 17.11 22.71 -10.20
C ALA A 5 15.98 22.59 -11.22
N ALA A 6 16.33 22.49 -12.51
CA ALA A 6 15.38 22.34 -13.60
C ALA A 6 14.46 21.14 -13.29
N ARG A 7 13.17 21.40 -13.14
CA ARG A 7 12.16 20.37 -12.85
C ARG A 7 12.17 19.37 -14.01
N ALA A 8 12.38 18.10 -13.68
CA ALA A 8 12.41 17.04 -14.68
C ALA A 8 11.11 17.04 -15.52
N PRO A 9 11.16 16.64 -16.80
CA PRO A 9 9.98 16.62 -17.65
C PRO A 9 8.90 15.71 -17.04
N PRO A 10 7.60 16.06 -17.19
CA PRO A 10 6.50 15.29 -16.65
C PRO A 10 6.58 13.82 -17.09
N GLY A 11 6.42 12.90 -16.15
CA GLY A 11 6.51 11.45 -16.39
C GLY A 11 7.94 10.87 -16.43
N SER A 12 9.00 11.68 -16.27
CA SER A 12 10.38 11.14 -16.23
C SER A 12 10.62 10.26 -15.02
N GLU A 13 10.04 10.60 -13.87
CA GLU A 13 10.16 9.84 -12.62
C GLU A 13 9.34 8.54 -12.66
N ALA A 14 8.17 8.57 -13.30
CA ALA A 14 7.38 7.36 -13.56
C ALA A 14 8.15 6.37 -14.45
N ARG A 15 8.75 6.86 -15.54
CA ARG A 15 9.56 6.02 -16.45
C ARG A 15 10.81 5.49 -15.77
N LEU A 16 11.49 6.32 -14.97
CA LEU A 16 12.64 5.90 -14.19
C LEU A 16 12.27 4.79 -13.21
N SER A 17 11.20 4.97 -12.43
CA SER A 17 10.76 3.98 -11.48
C SER A 17 10.33 2.68 -12.15
N LEU A 18 9.64 2.74 -13.30
CA LEU A 18 9.24 1.57 -14.06
C LEU A 18 10.45 0.79 -14.60
N ALA A 19 11.39 1.49 -15.23
CA ALA A 19 12.59 0.86 -15.75
C ALA A 19 13.41 0.17 -14.66
N THR A 20 13.56 0.83 -13.50
CA THR A 20 14.33 0.26 -12.39
C THR A 20 13.57 -0.83 -11.63
N PHE A 21 12.25 -0.77 -11.56
CA PHE A 21 11.42 -1.88 -11.06
C PHE A 21 11.59 -3.13 -11.94
N LEU A 22 11.47 -2.98 -13.25
CA LEU A 22 11.66 -4.09 -14.20
C LEU A 22 13.10 -4.63 -14.16
N LEU A 23 14.08 -3.75 -13.97
CA LEU A 23 15.47 -4.16 -13.76
C LEU A 23 15.62 -5.00 -12.49
N GLY A 24 14.98 -4.64 -11.37
CA GLY A 24 14.95 -5.46 -10.16
C GLY A 24 14.24 -6.80 -10.39
N ALA A 25 13.09 -6.78 -11.06
CA ALA A 25 12.31 -7.98 -11.38
C ALA A 25 13.05 -8.94 -12.34
N SER A 26 14.13 -8.50 -12.99
CA SER A 26 14.95 -9.39 -13.84
C SER A 26 15.62 -10.53 -13.05
N VAL A 27 15.56 -10.55 -11.71
CA VAL A 27 15.89 -11.71 -10.87
C VAL A 27 15.12 -12.98 -11.29
N LEU A 28 13.97 -12.84 -11.95
CA LEU A 28 13.22 -13.95 -12.55
C LEU A 28 14.04 -14.75 -13.58
N ALA A 29 15.05 -14.14 -14.19
CA ALA A 29 15.97 -14.83 -15.09
C ALA A 29 17.10 -15.61 -14.36
N LEU A 30 17.28 -15.40 -13.05
CA LEU A 30 18.36 -16.04 -12.27
C LEU A 30 18.34 -17.57 -12.31
N PRO A 31 17.19 -18.27 -12.27
CA PRO A 31 17.14 -19.72 -12.42
C PRO A 31 17.71 -20.24 -13.74
N LEU A 32 17.63 -19.44 -14.81
CA LEU A 32 18.23 -19.75 -16.11
C LEU A 32 19.76 -19.66 -16.05
N LEU A 33 20.29 -18.69 -15.30
CA LEU A 33 21.73 -18.48 -15.09
C LEU A 33 22.31 -19.54 -14.17
N THR A 34 21.57 -20.01 -13.15
CA THR A 34 22.04 -21.06 -12.24
C THR A 34 22.11 -22.43 -12.90
N ARG A 35 21.28 -22.68 -13.92
CA ARG A 35 21.39 -23.88 -14.78
C ARG A 35 22.72 -23.92 -15.56
N ALA A 36 23.36 -22.78 -15.76
CA ALA A 36 24.65 -22.65 -16.41
C ALA A 36 25.86 -22.86 -15.47
N GLY A 37 25.65 -23.38 -14.25
CA GLY A 37 26.72 -23.81 -13.34
C GLY A 37 27.16 -22.79 -12.28
N LEU A 38 26.52 -21.62 -12.17
CA LEU A 38 26.79 -20.70 -11.08
C LEU A 38 26.11 -21.18 -9.78
N GLN A 39 26.86 -21.24 -8.67
CA GLN A 39 26.26 -21.55 -7.38
C GLN A 39 25.23 -20.48 -7.01
N GLY A 40 23.97 -20.89 -6.72
CA GLY A 40 22.82 -19.98 -6.62
C GLY A 40 23.02 -18.81 -5.62
N ARG A 41 23.69 -19.04 -4.47
CA ARG A 41 23.99 -17.99 -3.49
C ARG A 41 24.98 -16.95 -4.01
N THR A 42 26.05 -17.39 -4.65
CA THR A 42 27.07 -16.51 -5.24
C THR A 42 26.49 -15.74 -6.41
N GLY A 43 25.69 -16.39 -7.27
CA GLY A 43 24.98 -15.75 -8.36
C GLY A 43 24.03 -14.66 -7.89
N LEU A 44 23.26 -14.91 -6.82
CA LEU A 44 22.36 -13.93 -6.23
C LEU A 44 23.13 -12.72 -5.65
N ALA A 45 24.22 -12.98 -4.91
CA ALA A 45 25.04 -11.91 -4.35
C ALA A 45 25.68 -11.03 -5.42
N LEU A 46 26.22 -11.63 -6.49
CA LEU A 46 26.78 -10.91 -7.62
C LEU A 46 25.71 -10.13 -8.38
N TYR A 47 24.52 -10.69 -8.55
CA TYR A 47 23.38 -10.00 -9.17
C TYR A 47 23.00 -8.74 -8.36
N VAL A 48 22.79 -8.86 -7.05
CA VAL A 48 22.42 -7.72 -6.19
C VAL A 48 23.53 -6.66 -6.15
N ALA A 49 24.79 -7.07 -6.02
CA ALA A 49 25.93 -6.16 -6.06
C ALA A 49 26.03 -5.45 -7.42
N GLY A 50 25.87 -6.18 -8.52
CA GLY A 50 25.89 -5.65 -9.87
C GLY A 50 24.76 -4.65 -10.13
N LEU A 51 23.54 -4.96 -9.68
CA LEU A 51 22.42 -4.02 -9.75
C LEU A 51 22.68 -2.73 -9.00
N ASN A 52 23.18 -2.83 -7.77
CA ASN A 52 23.46 -1.64 -6.96
C ASN A 52 24.59 -0.80 -7.58
N ALA A 53 25.66 -1.42 -8.04
CA ALA A 53 26.74 -0.74 -8.75
C ALA A 53 26.23 -0.05 -10.03
N LEU A 54 25.38 -0.72 -10.82
CA LEU A 54 24.79 -0.16 -12.02
C LEU A 54 23.93 1.08 -11.70
N LEU A 55 23.08 1.00 -10.66
CA LEU A 55 22.25 2.14 -10.27
C LEU A 55 23.08 3.32 -9.76
N LEU A 56 24.16 3.09 -9.02
CA LEU A 56 25.10 4.12 -8.56
C LEU A 56 25.82 4.80 -9.73
N LEU A 57 26.16 4.05 -10.77
CA LEU A 57 26.82 4.58 -11.98
C LEU A 57 25.87 5.39 -12.85
N LEU A 58 24.61 4.93 -12.99
CA LEU A 58 23.65 5.56 -13.90
C LEU A 58 22.93 6.77 -13.29
N TYR A 59 22.72 6.78 -11.97
CA TYR A 59 21.88 7.76 -11.31
C TYR A 59 22.58 8.46 -10.15
N ARG A 60 22.41 9.79 -10.09
CA ARG A 60 22.84 10.62 -8.95
C ARG A 60 21.62 10.98 -8.08
N PRO A 61 21.81 11.28 -6.78
CA PRO A 61 20.73 11.83 -5.95
C PRO A 61 20.09 13.07 -6.59
N PRO A 62 18.77 13.24 -6.51
CA PRO A 62 17.77 12.42 -5.83
C PRO A 62 17.28 11.20 -6.64
N ARG A 63 17.57 11.11 -7.95
CA ARG A 63 17.08 10.04 -8.85
C ARG A 63 17.54 8.65 -8.40
N TYR A 64 18.74 8.53 -7.86
CA TYR A 64 19.23 7.28 -7.30
C TYR A 64 18.31 6.73 -6.19
N GLN A 65 17.76 7.60 -5.33
CA GLN A 65 16.87 7.17 -4.24
C GLN A 65 15.54 6.59 -4.77
N ILE A 66 15.03 7.13 -5.87
CA ILE A 66 13.85 6.58 -6.55
C ILE A 66 14.21 5.23 -7.18
N ALA A 67 15.33 5.19 -7.91
CA ALA A 67 15.79 4.01 -8.62
C ALA A 67 16.05 2.82 -7.70
N ILE A 68 16.72 3.02 -6.56
CA ILE A 68 17.05 1.95 -5.62
C ILE A 68 15.79 1.38 -4.94
N ARG A 69 14.81 2.22 -4.56
CA ARG A 69 13.56 1.77 -3.96
C ARG A 69 12.70 0.98 -4.95
N ALA A 70 12.54 1.52 -6.17
CA ALA A 70 11.80 0.82 -7.21
C ALA A 70 12.47 -0.49 -7.63
N CYS A 71 13.80 -0.51 -7.77
CA CYS A 71 14.57 -1.71 -8.08
C CYS A 71 14.47 -2.75 -6.94
N PHE A 72 14.56 -2.34 -5.68
CA PHE A 72 14.36 -3.21 -4.53
C PHE A 72 12.98 -3.84 -4.54
N LEU A 73 11.92 -3.06 -4.76
CA LEU A 73 10.56 -3.58 -4.85
C LEU A 73 10.39 -4.54 -6.03
N GLY A 74 10.99 -4.23 -7.19
CA GLY A 74 11.02 -5.15 -8.32
C GLY A 74 11.74 -6.45 -8.03
N PHE A 75 12.87 -6.39 -7.34
CA PHE A 75 13.62 -7.57 -6.88
C PHE A 75 12.78 -8.43 -5.93
N VAL A 76 12.16 -7.81 -4.93
CA VAL A 76 11.27 -8.49 -3.96
C VAL A 76 10.08 -9.11 -4.66
N PHE A 77 9.47 -8.40 -5.63
CA PHE A 77 8.40 -8.94 -6.47
C PHE A 77 8.85 -10.18 -7.24
N GLY A 78 9.99 -10.11 -7.91
CA GLY A 78 10.53 -11.24 -8.68
C GLY A 78 10.86 -12.44 -7.81
N CYS A 79 11.47 -12.23 -6.64
CA CYS A 79 11.69 -13.30 -5.66
C CYS A 79 10.38 -13.91 -5.17
N GLY A 80 9.37 -13.07 -4.91
CA GLY A 80 8.03 -13.51 -4.54
C GLY A 80 7.39 -14.40 -5.62
N VAL A 81 7.49 -14.00 -6.89
CA VAL A 81 7.00 -14.82 -8.03
C VAL A 81 7.71 -16.17 -8.06
N LEU A 82 9.04 -16.21 -7.99
CA LEU A 82 9.79 -17.46 -7.97
C LEU A 82 9.36 -18.37 -6.82
N LEU A 83 9.15 -17.79 -5.64
CA LEU A 83 8.70 -18.51 -4.46
C LEU A 83 7.25 -19.00 -4.61
N SER A 84 6.36 -18.23 -5.21
CA SER A 84 4.94 -18.57 -5.42
C SER A 84 4.76 -19.80 -6.30
N PHE A 85 5.64 -20.00 -7.27
CA PHE A 85 5.63 -21.16 -8.18
C PHE A 85 6.59 -22.27 -7.72
N SER A 86 7.20 -22.15 -6.55
CA SER A 86 8.04 -23.21 -6.00
C SER A 86 7.17 -24.32 -5.39
N GLN A 87 7.71 -25.54 -5.35
CA GLN A 87 7.10 -26.72 -4.68
C GLN A 87 7.30 -26.66 -3.15
N SER A 88 7.48 -25.46 -2.59
CA SER A 88 7.76 -25.23 -1.18
C SER A 88 6.50 -24.87 -0.40
N SER A 89 6.47 -25.18 0.89
CA SER A 89 5.44 -24.71 1.82
C SER A 89 5.39 -23.17 1.94
N TRP A 90 6.40 -22.47 1.39
CA TRP A 90 6.52 -21.02 1.36
C TRP A 90 5.84 -20.37 0.14
N ASN A 91 5.19 -21.13 -0.74
CA ASN A 91 4.56 -20.58 -1.95
C ASN A 91 3.50 -19.52 -1.65
N HIS A 92 2.69 -19.67 -0.59
CA HIS A 92 1.71 -18.67 -0.16
C HIS A 92 2.37 -17.38 0.33
N PHE A 93 3.51 -17.48 1.02
CA PHE A 93 4.30 -16.30 1.38
C PHE A 93 4.84 -15.58 0.13
N GLY A 94 5.15 -16.31 -0.92
CA GLY A 94 5.50 -15.74 -2.21
C GLY A 94 4.40 -14.83 -2.76
N TRP A 95 3.15 -15.28 -2.76
CA TRP A 95 2.00 -14.45 -3.19
C TRP A 95 1.80 -13.21 -2.32
N TYR A 96 1.97 -13.34 -1.01
CA TYR A 96 1.93 -12.20 -0.09
C TYR A 96 3.00 -11.16 -0.43
N VAL A 97 4.25 -11.59 -0.60
CA VAL A 97 5.39 -10.72 -0.94
C VAL A 97 5.20 -10.04 -2.29
N CYS A 98 4.66 -10.75 -3.30
CA CYS A 98 4.28 -10.17 -4.58
C CYS A 98 3.25 -9.05 -4.41
N SER A 99 2.18 -9.32 -3.66
CA SER A 99 1.11 -8.36 -3.41
C SER A 99 1.62 -7.12 -2.68
N LEU A 100 2.46 -7.32 -1.66
CA LEU A 100 3.05 -6.24 -0.86
C LEU A 100 3.97 -5.36 -1.71
N SER A 101 4.89 -5.95 -2.46
CA SER A 101 5.83 -5.20 -3.29
C SER A 101 5.13 -4.45 -4.43
N LEU A 102 4.12 -5.08 -5.05
CA LEU A 102 3.32 -4.46 -6.09
C LEU A 102 2.48 -3.29 -5.55
N PHE A 103 1.89 -3.45 -4.36
CA PHE A 103 1.16 -2.38 -3.68
C PHE A 103 2.05 -1.16 -3.48
N HIS A 104 3.19 -1.31 -2.82
CA HIS A 104 4.10 -0.20 -2.54
C HIS A 104 4.64 0.46 -3.80
N TYR A 105 4.98 -0.34 -4.81
CA TYR A 105 5.46 0.18 -6.08
C TYR A 105 4.37 0.94 -6.85
N SER A 106 3.15 0.38 -6.93
CA SER A 106 2.04 0.98 -7.66
C SER A 106 1.56 2.29 -7.03
N GLU A 107 1.65 2.45 -5.70
CA GLU A 107 1.36 3.72 -5.02
C GLU A 107 2.26 4.85 -5.55
N TYR A 108 3.57 4.59 -5.63
CA TYR A 108 4.50 5.56 -6.20
C TYR A 108 4.23 5.83 -7.68
N LEU A 109 4.09 4.77 -8.49
CA LEU A 109 3.89 4.89 -9.93
C LEU A 109 2.63 5.68 -10.27
N VAL A 110 1.50 5.35 -9.66
CA VAL A 110 0.23 6.02 -9.90
C VAL A 110 0.30 7.48 -9.45
N THR A 111 0.95 7.77 -8.33
CA THR A 111 1.15 9.17 -7.88
C THR A 111 2.04 9.93 -8.87
N ALA A 112 3.11 9.32 -9.37
CA ALA A 112 4.02 9.94 -10.34
C ALA A 112 3.31 10.29 -11.66
N VAL A 113 2.31 9.50 -12.06
CA VAL A 113 1.51 9.74 -13.27
C VAL A 113 0.40 10.74 -13.02
N ASN A 114 -0.32 10.59 -11.91
CA ASN A 114 -1.61 11.23 -11.67
C ASN A 114 -1.50 12.56 -10.90
N ASN A 115 -0.59 12.62 -9.93
CA ASN A 115 -0.34 13.82 -9.12
C ASN A 115 1.17 14.06 -8.91
N PRO A 116 1.93 14.38 -9.96
CA PRO A 116 3.39 14.57 -9.86
C PRO A 116 3.80 15.77 -8.97
N LYS A 117 2.86 16.65 -8.61
CA LYS A 117 3.13 17.77 -7.69
C LYS A 117 3.28 17.32 -6.23
N SER A 118 2.55 16.30 -5.83
CA SER A 118 2.61 15.72 -4.49
C SER A 118 3.59 14.55 -4.37
N LEU A 119 4.28 14.20 -5.46
CA LEU A 119 5.19 13.07 -5.51
C LEU A 119 6.38 13.29 -4.58
N SER A 120 6.60 12.32 -3.69
CA SER A 120 7.76 12.26 -2.81
C SER A 120 8.27 10.82 -2.68
N LEU A 121 9.39 10.64 -2.01
CA LEU A 121 9.88 9.29 -1.69
C LEU A 121 8.95 8.54 -0.73
N ASP A 122 8.16 9.26 0.05
CA ASP A 122 7.16 8.69 0.97
C ASP A 122 5.95 8.13 0.21
N SER A 123 5.78 8.48 -1.07
CA SER A 123 4.75 7.90 -1.94
C SER A 123 4.93 6.39 -2.19
N PHE A 124 6.11 5.83 -1.89
CA PHE A 124 6.31 4.38 -1.84
C PHE A 124 5.64 3.72 -0.61
N LEU A 125 5.23 4.50 0.40
CA LEU A 125 4.64 4.05 1.67
C LEU A 125 5.48 3.01 2.45
N LEU A 126 6.79 2.92 2.19
CA LEU A 126 7.69 1.95 2.83
C LEU A 126 7.94 2.25 4.31
N ASN A 127 7.83 3.52 4.70
CA ASN A 127 8.03 3.97 6.08
C ASN A 127 6.80 4.75 6.56
N HIS A 128 5.63 4.09 6.48
CA HIS A 128 4.36 4.78 6.70
C HIS A 128 4.10 5.09 8.18
N SER A 129 4.24 4.08 9.05
CA SER A 129 4.13 4.24 10.50
C SER A 129 4.77 3.07 11.25
N LEU A 130 5.05 3.28 12.55
CA LEU A 130 5.58 2.23 13.42
C LEU A 130 4.58 1.06 13.54
N GLU A 131 3.29 1.38 13.67
CA GLU A 131 2.21 0.40 13.83
C GLU A 131 2.10 -0.49 12.58
N TYR A 132 2.21 0.10 11.39
CA TYR A 132 2.25 -0.67 10.14
C TYR A 132 3.43 -1.63 10.10
N THR A 133 4.61 -1.17 10.52
CA THR A 133 5.82 -2.00 10.58
C THR A 133 5.67 -3.14 11.58
N VAL A 134 5.12 -2.87 12.76
CA VAL A 134 4.85 -3.89 13.78
C VAL A 134 3.84 -4.92 13.28
N ALA A 135 2.75 -4.48 12.65
CA ALA A 135 1.75 -5.38 12.07
C ALA A 135 2.34 -6.28 10.98
N ALA A 136 3.16 -5.72 10.08
CA ALA A 136 3.83 -6.50 9.04
C ALA A 136 4.81 -7.54 9.62
N LEU A 137 5.61 -7.14 10.61
CA LEU A 137 6.55 -8.06 11.27
C LEU A 137 5.82 -9.16 12.04
N SER A 138 4.73 -8.83 12.74
CA SER A 138 3.89 -9.80 13.45
C SER A 138 3.33 -10.85 12.50
N SER A 139 2.82 -10.41 11.34
CA SER A 139 2.32 -11.31 10.30
C SER A 139 3.40 -12.24 9.75
N TRP A 140 4.63 -11.74 9.56
CA TRP A 140 5.75 -12.56 9.08
C TRP A 140 6.21 -13.58 10.11
N ILE A 141 6.27 -13.19 11.39
CA ILE A 141 6.60 -14.10 12.50
C ILE A 141 5.53 -15.18 12.60
N GLU A 142 4.27 -14.80 12.59
CA GLU A 142 3.14 -15.75 12.65
C GLU A 142 3.20 -16.76 11.50
N PHE A 143 3.34 -16.27 10.25
CA PHE A 143 3.47 -17.13 9.09
C PHE A 143 4.65 -18.10 9.21
N THR A 144 5.80 -17.61 9.70
CA THR A 144 7.01 -18.42 9.87
C THR A 144 6.79 -19.51 10.91
N LEU A 145 6.20 -19.16 12.06
CA LEU A 145 5.89 -20.13 13.12
C LEU A 145 4.88 -21.17 12.64
N GLU A 146 3.81 -20.77 11.96
CA GLU A 146 2.84 -21.69 11.37
C GLU A 146 3.49 -22.64 10.36
N ASN A 147 4.40 -22.13 9.53
CA ASN A 147 5.09 -22.95 8.53
C ASN A 147 6.06 -23.96 9.13
N ILE A 148 6.66 -23.64 10.29
CA ILE A 148 7.58 -24.54 10.99
C ILE A 148 6.82 -25.61 11.77
N PHE A 149 5.76 -25.21 12.52
CA PHE A 149 5.08 -26.12 13.44
C PHE A 149 3.93 -26.90 12.78
N TRP A 150 3.32 -26.37 11.71
CA TRP A 150 2.13 -26.96 11.07
C TRP A 150 2.16 -26.84 9.54
N PRO A 151 3.15 -27.40 8.84
CA PRO A 151 3.30 -27.23 7.38
C PRO A 151 2.13 -27.82 6.58
N GLU A 152 1.45 -28.87 7.13
CA GLU A 152 0.35 -29.55 6.45
C GLU A 152 -0.97 -28.75 6.42
N LEU A 153 -1.05 -27.66 7.18
CA LEU A 153 -2.26 -26.87 7.30
C LEU A 153 -2.56 -25.97 6.08
N LYS A 154 -1.70 -25.93 5.06
CA LYS A 154 -1.71 -24.93 3.99
C LYS A 154 -2.28 -25.42 2.65
N GLN A 155 -3.21 -26.40 2.65
CA GLN A 155 -3.67 -27.04 1.38
C GLN A 155 -5.11 -26.70 0.95
N ILE A 156 -5.78 -25.68 1.52
CA ILE A 156 -7.16 -25.36 1.11
C ILE A 156 -7.16 -24.28 0.03
N THR A 157 -7.18 -24.67 -1.23
CA THR A 157 -7.06 -23.80 -2.41
C THR A 157 -8.15 -22.72 -2.53
N TRP A 158 -9.39 -22.99 -2.11
CA TRP A 158 -10.49 -22.03 -2.26
C TRP A 158 -10.35 -20.82 -1.31
N VAL A 159 -9.77 -21.00 -0.13
CA VAL A 159 -9.51 -19.90 0.83
C VAL A 159 -8.45 -18.97 0.27
N SER A 160 -7.35 -19.53 -0.25
CA SER A 160 -6.30 -18.75 -0.90
C SER A 160 -6.82 -18.00 -2.14
N ALA A 161 -7.72 -18.63 -2.91
CA ALA A 161 -8.35 -17.97 -4.06
C ALA A 161 -9.24 -16.78 -3.62
N THR A 162 -9.99 -16.95 -2.55
CA THR A 162 -10.80 -15.85 -1.99
C THR A 162 -9.92 -14.69 -1.50
N GLY A 163 -8.83 -14.99 -0.79
CA GLY A 163 -7.87 -13.98 -0.34
C GLY A 163 -7.25 -13.23 -1.53
N LEU A 164 -6.84 -13.96 -2.57
CA LEU A 164 -6.29 -13.34 -3.78
C LEU A 164 -7.32 -12.44 -4.48
N LEU A 165 -8.58 -12.87 -4.57
CA LEU A 165 -9.65 -12.04 -5.13
C LEU A 165 -9.86 -10.76 -4.34
N MET A 166 -9.79 -10.83 -3.00
CA MET A 166 -9.89 -9.66 -2.12
C MET A 166 -8.70 -8.70 -2.33
N VAL A 167 -7.48 -9.23 -2.48
CA VAL A 167 -6.28 -8.43 -2.79
C VAL A 167 -6.46 -7.69 -4.12
N VAL A 168 -6.83 -8.41 -5.18
CA VAL A 168 -7.02 -7.83 -6.51
C VAL A 168 -8.13 -6.77 -6.50
N PHE A 169 -9.27 -7.08 -5.89
CA PHE A 169 -10.38 -6.13 -5.76
C PHE A 169 -9.96 -4.88 -4.98
N GLY A 170 -9.30 -5.07 -3.83
CA GLY A 170 -8.82 -3.97 -2.98
C GLY A 170 -7.84 -3.07 -3.70
N GLU A 171 -6.86 -3.65 -4.40
CA GLU A 171 -5.88 -2.91 -5.20
C GLU A 171 -6.54 -2.14 -6.35
N CYS A 172 -7.44 -2.78 -7.10
CA CYS A 172 -8.17 -2.14 -8.19
C CYS A 172 -9.02 -0.97 -7.69
N LEU A 173 -9.76 -1.15 -6.59
CA LEU A 173 -10.59 -0.10 -6.01
C LEU A 173 -9.74 1.09 -5.54
N ARG A 174 -8.60 0.80 -4.90
CA ARG A 174 -7.66 1.83 -4.44
C ARG A 174 -7.07 2.62 -5.60
N LYS A 175 -6.62 1.95 -6.66
CA LYS A 175 -6.09 2.63 -7.84
C LYS A 175 -7.18 3.41 -8.59
N ALA A 176 -8.38 2.86 -8.70
CA ALA A 176 -9.53 3.58 -9.26
C ALA A 176 -9.83 4.86 -8.46
N ALA A 177 -9.75 4.82 -7.13
CA ALA A 177 -9.89 5.99 -6.29
C ALA A 177 -8.81 7.04 -6.56
N MET A 178 -7.54 6.63 -6.66
CA MET A 178 -6.42 7.52 -6.97
C MET A 178 -6.60 8.18 -8.34
N PHE A 179 -6.97 7.41 -9.37
CA PHE A 179 -7.19 7.95 -10.72
C PHE A 179 -8.41 8.89 -10.77
N THR A 180 -9.50 8.54 -10.09
CA THR A 180 -10.71 9.38 -10.06
C THR A 180 -10.46 10.70 -9.34
N ALA A 181 -9.73 10.69 -8.23
CA ALA A 181 -9.43 11.91 -7.48
C ALA A 181 -8.37 12.79 -8.15
N GLY A 182 -7.49 12.19 -8.96
CA GLY A 182 -6.46 12.93 -9.70
C GLY A 182 -5.56 13.73 -8.76
N SER A 183 -5.42 15.01 -9.05
CA SER A 183 -4.60 15.94 -8.25
C SER A 183 -5.16 16.20 -6.84
N ASN A 184 -6.41 15.81 -6.56
CA ASN A 184 -6.98 15.91 -5.21
C ASN A 184 -6.57 14.74 -4.31
N PHE A 185 -5.99 13.66 -4.86
CA PHE A 185 -5.48 12.56 -4.06
C PHE A 185 -4.15 12.93 -3.41
N ASN A 186 -4.07 12.76 -2.09
CA ASN A 186 -2.83 12.92 -1.34
C ASN A 186 -2.70 11.80 -0.31
N HIS A 187 -1.47 11.27 -0.14
CA HIS A 187 -1.18 10.27 0.90
C HIS A 187 -1.18 10.89 2.31
N VAL A 188 -0.83 12.16 2.40
CA VAL A 188 -0.82 12.90 3.66
C VAL A 188 -2.17 13.58 3.85
N VAL A 189 -2.78 13.38 5.02
CA VAL A 189 -4.03 14.04 5.38
C VAL A 189 -3.82 15.56 5.42
N GLN A 190 -4.59 16.27 4.61
CA GLN A 190 -4.55 17.73 4.57
C GLN A 190 -5.47 18.29 5.66
N ASN A 191 -4.93 19.08 6.57
CA ASN A 191 -5.68 19.73 7.65
C ASN A 191 -6.28 21.06 7.20
N GLU A 192 -5.73 21.65 6.14
CA GLU A 192 -6.18 22.92 5.58
C GLU A 192 -6.69 22.73 4.15
N LYS A 193 -7.76 23.45 3.82
CA LYS A 193 -8.31 23.43 2.46
C LYS A 193 -7.40 24.26 1.55
N SER A 194 -6.84 23.63 0.52
CA SER A 194 -6.20 24.35 -0.58
C SER A 194 -7.25 24.88 -1.56
N ASP A 195 -7.00 26.04 -2.16
CA ASP A 195 -7.90 26.66 -3.16
C ASP A 195 -8.13 25.76 -4.37
N THR A 196 -7.21 24.86 -4.65
CA THR A 196 -7.31 23.89 -5.77
C THR A 196 -8.05 22.61 -5.40
N HIS A 197 -8.40 22.39 -4.11
CA HIS A 197 -9.11 21.20 -3.67
C HIS A 197 -10.60 21.27 -4.01
N THR A 198 -11.05 20.32 -4.83
CA THR A 198 -12.45 20.12 -5.16
C THR A 198 -12.99 18.82 -4.57
N LEU A 199 -14.25 18.83 -4.16
CA LEU A 199 -14.89 17.61 -3.67
C LEU A 199 -15.16 16.68 -4.85
N VAL A 200 -14.57 15.48 -4.81
CA VAL A 200 -14.79 14.44 -5.84
C VAL A 200 -15.99 13.59 -5.42
N THR A 201 -17.01 13.55 -6.28
CA THR A 201 -18.26 12.80 -6.05
C THR A 201 -18.59 11.83 -7.18
N SER A 202 -17.75 11.77 -8.22
CA SER A 202 -17.95 10.93 -9.42
C SER A 202 -17.15 9.62 -9.32
N GLY A 203 -17.43 8.70 -10.27
CA GLY A 203 -16.74 7.41 -10.34
C GLY A 203 -16.93 6.58 -9.07
N VAL A 204 -15.86 6.01 -8.55
CA VAL A 204 -15.89 5.19 -7.32
C VAL A 204 -16.28 6.00 -6.07
N TYR A 205 -16.13 7.32 -6.09
CA TYR A 205 -16.58 8.20 -5.00
C TYR A 205 -18.09 8.41 -4.97
N ALA A 206 -18.80 8.04 -6.02
CA ALA A 206 -20.26 8.01 -5.99
C ALA A 206 -20.79 6.85 -5.13
N TRP A 207 -20.03 5.77 -4.99
CA TRP A 207 -20.42 4.58 -4.22
C TRP A 207 -19.87 4.59 -2.79
N PHE A 208 -18.66 5.12 -2.61
CA PHE A 208 -17.99 5.16 -1.33
C PHE A 208 -17.45 6.56 -1.04
N ARG A 209 -17.60 7.03 0.19
CA ARG A 209 -17.00 8.31 0.59
C ARG A 209 -15.47 8.28 0.62
N HIS A 210 -14.92 7.10 0.95
CA HIS A 210 -13.49 6.87 1.07
C HIS A 210 -13.06 5.59 0.34
N PRO A 211 -13.20 5.53 -1.00
CA PRO A 211 -12.98 4.29 -1.75
C PRO A 211 -11.54 3.78 -1.64
N SER A 212 -10.57 4.68 -1.50
CA SER A 212 -9.16 4.33 -1.29
C SER A 212 -8.94 3.55 0.00
N TYR A 213 -9.62 3.93 1.10
CA TYR A 213 -9.52 3.19 2.38
C TYR A 213 -10.28 1.87 2.33
N VAL A 214 -11.41 1.83 1.67
CA VAL A 214 -12.16 0.57 1.43
C VAL A 214 -11.29 -0.40 0.63
N GLY A 215 -10.62 0.09 -0.42
CA GLY A 215 -9.68 -0.71 -1.21
C GLY A 215 -8.55 -1.27 -0.35
N TRP A 216 -7.94 -0.43 0.47
CA TRP A 216 -6.86 -0.85 1.37
C TRP A 216 -7.32 -1.87 2.41
N PHE A 217 -8.53 -1.70 2.97
CA PHE A 217 -9.14 -2.66 3.90
C PHE A 217 -9.27 -4.06 3.27
N TYR A 218 -9.87 -4.16 2.07
CA TYR A 218 -9.98 -5.44 1.37
C TYR A 218 -8.62 -6.04 1.01
N TRP A 219 -7.69 -5.20 0.57
CA TRP A 219 -6.33 -5.62 0.30
C TRP A 219 -5.65 -6.18 1.54
N SER A 220 -5.73 -5.51 2.68
CA SER A 220 -5.14 -5.94 3.95
C SER A 220 -5.70 -7.27 4.42
N ILE A 221 -7.03 -7.43 4.43
CA ILE A 221 -7.66 -8.71 4.79
C ILE A 221 -7.25 -9.80 3.81
N GLY A 222 -7.30 -9.50 2.51
CA GLY A 222 -6.96 -10.45 1.46
C GLY A 222 -5.53 -10.96 1.55
N THR A 223 -4.58 -10.14 1.99
CA THR A 223 -3.19 -10.56 2.20
C THR A 223 -3.03 -11.51 3.41
N GLN A 224 -3.91 -11.45 4.40
CA GLN A 224 -3.87 -12.31 5.58
C GLN A 224 -4.56 -13.66 5.35
N VAL A 225 -5.61 -13.69 4.51
CA VAL A 225 -6.41 -14.91 4.25
C VAL A 225 -5.57 -16.07 3.71
N PRO A 226 -4.64 -15.89 2.75
CA PRO A 226 -3.79 -16.99 2.27
C PRO A 226 -2.81 -17.53 3.31
N GLN A 227 -2.52 -16.75 4.36
CA GLN A 227 -1.62 -17.15 5.44
C GLN A 227 -2.34 -17.99 6.50
N GLN A 228 -3.67 -17.92 6.55
CA GLN A 228 -4.49 -18.52 7.62
C GLN A 228 -5.29 -19.70 7.10
N GLU A 229 -4.64 -20.75 6.65
CA GLU A 229 -5.31 -22.02 6.40
C GLU A 229 -5.22 -22.94 7.63
N ARG A 230 -6.23 -22.92 8.41
CA ARG A 230 -6.95 -23.95 9.16
C ARG A 230 -7.22 -23.71 10.62
N ARG A 231 -8.37 -24.02 10.90
CA ARG A 231 -9.33 -24.20 11.97
C ARG A 231 -10.26 -23.02 12.04
N CYS A 232 -11.56 -23.33 12.05
CA CYS A 232 -12.62 -22.48 12.56
C CYS A 232 -12.32 -22.02 13.99
N ARG A 233 -11.25 -21.27 14.18
CA ARG A 233 -11.14 -20.35 15.31
C ARG A 233 -11.72 -19.04 14.84
N PRO A 234 -12.67 -18.46 15.58
CA PRO A 234 -13.11 -17.09 15.29
C PRO A 234 -11.84 -16.22 15.18
N LEU A 235 -11.85 -15.28 14.23
CA LEU A 235 -10.80 -14.27 14.11
C LEU A 235 -10.38 -13.87 15.54
N SER A 236 -9.13 -14.11 15.90
CA SER A 236 -8.70 -13.80 17.25
C SER A 236 -8.89 -12.30 17.46
N LEU A 237 -9.37 -11.92 18.62
CA LEU A 237 -9.61 -10.51 18.99
C LEU A 237 -8.37 -9.64 18.74
N SER A 238 -7.16 -10.24 18.81
CA SER A 238 -5.89 -9.60 18.46
C SER A 238 -5.82 -9.13 17.00
N ARG A 239 -6.36 -9.89 16.04
CA ARG A 239 -6.33 -9.50 14.63
C ARG A 239 -7.39 -8.47 14.26
N LEU A 240 -8.56 -8.55 14.89
CA LEU A 240 -9.54 -7.47 14.81
C LEU A 240 -8.97 -6.19 15.42
N HIS A 241 -8.15 -6.31 16.46
CA HIS A 241 -7.43 -5.19 17.05
C HIS A 241 -6.32 -4.66 16.14
N GLU A 242 -5.59 -5.52 15.41
CA GLU A 242 -4.59 -5.09 14.41
C GLU A 242 -5.23 -4.35 13.25
N VAL A 243 -6.33 -4.87 12.69
CA VAL A 243 -7.09 -4.20 11.62
C VAL A 243 -7.74 -2.92 12.17
N SER A 244 -8.26 -2.93 13.39
CA SER A 244 -8.82 -1.76 14.07
C SER A 244 -7.73 -0.73 14.38
N SER A 245 -6.58 -1.15 14.91
CA SER A 245 -5.44 -0.28 15.19
C SER A 245 -4.87 0.35 13.93
N PHE A 246 -4.85 -0.39 12.83
CA PHE A 246 -4.47 0.08 11.52
C PHE A 246 -5.47 1.12 10.97
N CYS A 247 -6.77 0.91 11.18
CA CYS A 247 -7.80 1.89 10.86
C CYS A 247 -7.74 3.13 11.76
N ASP A 248 -7.42 2.96 13.05
CA ASP A 248 -7.27 4.06 14.02
C ASP A 248 -6.06 4.95 13.71
N VAL A 249 -4.97 4.38 13.18
CA VAL A 249 -3.79 5.13 12.76
C VAL A 249 -4.07 5.94 11.49
N VAL A 250 -4.89 5.39 10.59
CA VAL A 250 -5.22 6.04 9.32
C VAL A 250 -6.23 7.17 9.48
N GLN A 251 -7.10 7.11 10.52
CA GLN A 251 -8.07 8.17 10.80
C GLN A 251 -8.37 8.36 12.29
N PRO A 252 -7.44 8.90 13.08
CA PRO A 252 -7.68 9.12 14.52
C PRO A 252 -8.84 10.08 14.80
N HIS A 253 -9.23 10.92 13.83
CA HIS A 253 -10.30 11.91 14.00
C HIS A 253 -11.69 11.40 13.64
N LEU A 254 -11.81 10.42 12.73
CA LEU A 254 -13.12 9.90 12.30
C LEU A 254 -13.68 8.91 13.31
N TRP A 255 -12.85 8.01 13.84
CA TRP A 255 -13.25 7.01 14.83
C TRP A 255 -13.56 7.60 16.20
N ARG A 256 -12.92 8.72 16.58
CA ARG A 256 -13.29 9.43 17.82
C ARG A 256 -14.70 10.01 17.78
N ARG A 257 -15.26 10.29 16.60
CA ARG A 257 -16.65 10.75 16.45
C ARG A 257 -17.67 9.62 16.39
N LEU A 258 -17.24 8.40 16.08
CA LEU A 258 -18.13 7.25 15.86
C LEU A 258 -18.12 6.24 17.02
N ARG A 259 -17.37 6.48 18.10
CA ARG A 259 -17.47 5.62 19.29
C ARG A 259 -18.86 5.70 19.91
N PRO A 260 -19.56 4.54 20.07
CA PRO A 260 -20.93 4.51 20.61
C PRO A 260 -21.04 5.13 22.03
N ASP A 261 -19.96 5.10 22.81
CA ASP A 261 -19.84 5.66 24.14
C ASP A 261 -19.93 7.20 24.19
N ARG A 262 -19.69 7.89 23.07
CA ARG A 262 -19.88 9.34 22.99
C ARG A 262 -21.24 9.78 22.44
N VAL A 263 -21.94 8.89 21.73
CA VAL A 263 -23.31 9.20 21.27
C VAL A 263 -24.30 9.22 22.44
N ALA A 264 -23.98 8.55 23.54
CA ALA A 264 -24.82 8.52 24.74
C ALA A 264 -24.71 9.76 25.66
N LEU A 265 -23.76 10.66 25.40
CA LEU A 265 -23.49 11.85 26.23
C LEU A 265 -23.95 13.18 25.59
N LEU A 266 -24.65 13.15 24.47
CA LEU A 266 -25.32 14.34 23.98
C LEU A 266 -26.59 14.56 24.82
N PRO A 267 -26.74 15.69 25.54
CA PRO A 267 -27.98 15.97 26.25
C PRO A 267 -29.12 15.99 25.23
N ARG A 268 -30.22 15.29 25.56
CA ARG A 268 -31.47 15.39 24.79
C ARG A 268 -31.84 16.86 24.69
N PRO A 269 -32.12 17.38 23.50
CA PRO A 269 -32.59 18.75 23.39
C PRO A 269 -33.95 18.84 24.06
N ASN A 270 -34.01 19.63 25.15
CA ASN A 270 -35.27 20.10 25.70
C ASN A 270 -36.00 20.84 24.56
N GLY A 271 -37.24 20.46 24.34
CA GLY A 271 -38.09 21.04 23.30
C GLY A 271 -38.20 22.58 23.48
N GLY A 272 -37.53 23.26 22.59
CA GLY A 272 -37.62 24.69 22.39
C GLY A 272 -37.30 24.97 20.94
N ARG A 273 -38.30 25.45 20.20
CA ARG A 273 -38.15 25.96 18.82
C ARG A 273 -37.07 27.05 18.84
N GLY A 274 -36.02 26.87 18.09
CA GLY A 274 -34.99 27.88 17.89
C GLY A 274 -33.88 27.31 16.99
N ASP A 275 -33.75 27.87 15.82
CA ASP A 275 -32.81 27.58 14.76
C ASP A 275 -31.39 27.34 15.27
N LEU A 276 -30.85 26.14 15.06
CA LEU A 276 -29.43 25.83 15.22
C LEU A 276 -28.72 26.10 13.88
N PRO A 277 -27.79 27.03 13.82
CA PRO A 277 -26.98 27.22 12.63
C PRO A 277 -25.94 26.12 12.55
N ASP A 278 -25.89 25.46 11.39
CA ASP A 278 -24.91 24.49 10.99
C ASP A 278 -23.50 25.13 10.97
N PRO A 279 -22.51 24.69 11.78
CA PRO A 279 -21.21 25.33 11.90
C PRO A 279 -20.33 25.15 10.65
N LEU A 280 -20.75 24.41 9.64
CA LEU A 280 -19.96 24.15 8.45
C LEU A 280 -20.31 25.04 7.24
N PHE A 281 -21.36 25.90 7.30
CA PHE A 281 -21.82 26.66 6.15
C PHE A 281 -21.95 28.18 6.36
N ARG A 282 -21.32 28.76 7.39
CA ARG A 282 -21.27 30.23 7.50
C ARG A 282 -19.89 30.79 7.17
N ARG A 283 -19.71 31.10 5.89
CA ARG A 283 -19.08 32.32 5.33
C ARG A 283 -19.32 32.20 3.82
N GLY A 284 -20.25 32.87 3.30
CA GLY A 284 -20.30 34.26 3.00
C GLY A 284 -20.36 34.35 1.50
N VAL A 285 -21.56 34.39 0.91
CA VAL A 285 -21.75 34.91 -0.44
C VAL A 285 -22.06 36.39 -0.26
N PRO A 286 -21.21 37.33 -0.70
CA PRO A 286 -21.66 38.68 -0.97
C PRO A 286 -22.42 38.67 -2.29
N GLY A 287 -23.63 39.22 -2.26
CA GLY A 287 -24.42 39.43 -3.46
C GLY A 287 -23.75 40.47 -4.38
N VAL A 288 -23.90 40.23 -5.65
CA VAL A 288 -24.49 41.11 -6.67
C VAL A 288 -25.03 40.22 -7.78
#